data_f96c10f3406838981afca6659995bd29
#
_entry.id   f96c10f3406838981afca6659995bd29
#
_cell.length_a   1.000
_cell.length_b   1.000
_cell.length_c   1.000
_cell.angle_alpha   90.00
_cell.angle_beta   90.00
_cell.angle_gamma   90.00
#
_symmetry.space_group_name_H-M   'P 1'
#
loop_
_entity.id
_entity.type
_entity.pdbx_description
1 polymer ?
#
loop_
_entity_poly.entity_id
_entity_poly.type
_entity_poly.pdbx_seq_one_letter_code
_entity_poly.pdbx_strand_id
1 'polypeptide(L)'
;VALSCEVRHDLDVPTFLNSFCFGWRPNSGIFSPGFLSYFFRSNSTRKKLQACANGVTRINISKKPFARVVVPIPPLPVQAEIVRILDAFESLVADISAGLPAEIAARRKQYEYYRDKLLSFEELAA
;
A
#
# COMPACT_ATOMS: atom_id res chain seq x y z
N VAL A 1 -4.43 4.70 -11.36
CA VAL A 1 -5.63 4.20 -10.63
C VAL A 1 -5.16 3.34 -9.48
N ALA A 2 -5.93 3.34 -8.35
CA ALA A 2 -5.66 2.52 -7.15
C ALA A 2 -4.33 2.87 -6.44
N LEU A 3 -4.16 4.12 -6.06
CA LEU A 3 -3.14 4.53 -5.12
C LEU A 3 -3.72 4.53 -3.71
N SER A 4 -2.95 4.05 -2.75
CA SER A 4 -3.27 4.10 -1.34
C SER A 4 -2.21 4.87 -0.58
N CYS A 5 -2.62 5.57 0.45
CA CYS A 5 -1.73 6.23 1.40
C CYS A 5 -2.30 6.12 2.81
N GLU A 6 -1.43 6.21 3.78
CA GLU A 6 -1.77 6.31 5.19
C GLU A 6 -1.85 7.79 5.59
N VAL A 7 -2.85 8.14 6.38
CA VAL A 7 -2.89 9.43 7.08
C VAL A 7 -2.19 9.23 8.43
N ARG A 8 -0.96 9.74 8.56
CA ARG A 8 -0.08 9.48 9.72
C ARG A 8 -0.21 10.50 10.84
N HIS A 9 -0.80 11.65 10.57
CA HIS A 9 -0.90 12.74 11.54
C HIS A 9 -2.31 13.28 11.64
N ASP A 10 -2.68 13.74 12.81
CA ASP A 10 -3.85 14.58 12.97
C ASP A 10 -3.60 15.88 12.20
N LEU A 11 -4.56 16.24 11.38
CA LEU A 11 -4.47 17.43 10.56
C LEU A 11 -5.03 18.59 11.38
N ASP A 12 -4.26 19.67 11.56
CA ASP A 12 -4.63 20.85 12.33
C ASP A 12 -5.82 21.60 11.73
N VAL A 13 -6.19 21.24 10.50
CA VAL A 13 -7.32 21.84 9.77
C VAL A 13 -8.28 20.75 9.28
N PRO A 14 -9.59 21.03 9.22
CA PRO A 14 -10.56 20.12 8.63
C PRO A 14 -10.18 19.76 7.20
N THR A 15 -9.91 18.47 6.96
CA THR A 15 -9.51 17.97 5.66
C THR A 15 -10.55 17.01 5.11
N PHE A 16 -10.95 17.24 3.88
CA PHE A 16 -11.98 16.45 3.20
C PHE A 16 -11.36 15.64 2.06
N LEU A 17 -11.83 14.40 1.92
CA LEU A 17 -11.50 13.59 0.76
C LEU A 17 -12.23 14.15 -0.46
N ASN A 18 -11.55 14.20 -1.60
CA ASN A 18 -12.22 14.55 -2.84
C ASN A 18 -13.14 13.40 -3.31
N SER A 19 -14.01 13.68 -4.27
CA SER A 19 -15.02 12.74 -4.77
C SER A 19 -14.46 11.46 -5.40
N PHE A 20 -13.16 11.39 -5.68
CA PHE A 20 -12.48 10.23 -6.28
C PHE A 20 -11.75 9.37 -5.25
N CYS A 21 -11.77 9.77 -3.98
CA CYS A 21 -11.13 9.08 -2.88
C CYS A 21 -12.18 8.57 -1.90
N PHE A 22 -11.86 7.48 -1.23
CA PHE A 22 -12.60 7.05 -0.05
C PHE A 22 -11.65 6.65 1.07
N GLY A 23 -12.05 6.92 2.29
CA GLY A 23 -11.34 6.46 3.48
C GLY A 23 -11.74 5.03 3.82
N TRP A 24 -10.77 4.21 4.14
CA TRP A 24 -10.99 2.88 4.68
C TRP A 24 -10.33 2.79 6.07
N ARG A 25 -11.11 2.35 7.04
CA ARG A 25 -10.65 2.16 8.43
C ARG A 25 -11.00 0.75 8.85
N PRO A 26 -10.02 -0.07 9.24
CA PRO A 26 -10.31 -1.38 9.81
C PRO A 26 -11.01 -1.21 11.18
N ASN A 27 -12.07 -1.99 11.40
CA ASN A 27 -12.83 -1.95 12.66
C ASN A 27 -12.14 -2.66 13.82
N SER A 28 -11.04 -3.35 13.57
CA SER A 28 -10.30 -4.15 14.55
C SER A 28 -8.85 -3.64 14.62
N GLY A 29 -8.28 -3.65 15.82
CA GLY A 29 -6.86 -3.32 16.05
C GLY A 29 -5.86 -4.36 15.53
N ILE A 30 -6.29 -5.25 14.61
CA ILE A 30 -5.44 -6.32 14.06
C ILE A 30 -4.56 -5.85 12.90
N PHE A 31 -4.80 -4.67 12.36
CA PHE A 31 -4.03 -4.10 11.26
C PHE A 31 -3.30 -2.83 11.66
N SER A 32 -2.03 -2.76 11.29
CA SER A 32 -1.28 -1.52 11.23
C SER A 32 -1.66 -0.73 9.95
N PRO A 33 -2.00 0.56 10.04
CA PRO A 33 -2.26 1.39 8.86
C PRO A 33 -1.08 1.42 7.88
N GLY A 34 0.15 1.49 8.37
CA GLY A 34 1.35 1.44 7.53
C GLY A 34 1.47 0.14 6.75
N PHE A 35 1.24 -1.01 7.38
CA PHE A 35 1.22 -2.30 6.70
C PHE A 35 0.18 -2.33 5.58
N LEU A 36 -1.04 -1.87 5.85
CA LEU A 36 -2.09 -1.81 4.85
C LEU A 36 -1.76 -0.88 3.69
N SER A 37 -1.14 0.27 3.97
CA SER A 37 -0.67 1.19 2.93
C SER A 37 0.29 0.50 1.97
N TYR A 38 1.30 -0.20 2.48
CA TYR A 38 2.25 -0.97 1.67
C TYR A 38 1.59 -2.14 0.94
N PHE A 39 0.74 -2.90 1.64
CA PHE A 39 0.02 -4.02 1.05
C PHE A 39 -0.82 -3.59 -0.16
N PHE A 40 -1.61 -2.53 -0.04
CA PHE A 40 -2.42 -2.03 -1.15
C PHE A 40 -1.59 -1.40 -2.28
N ARG A 41 -0.35 -1.01 -2.02
CA ARG A 41 0.61 -0.50 -3.01
C ARG A 41 1.39 -1.62 -3.70
N SER A 42 1.35 -2.86 -3.21
CA SER A 42 2.04 -4.00 -3.83
C SER A 42 1.48 -4.30 -5.22
N ASN A 43 2.33 -4.78 -6.12
CA ASN A 43 1.95 -5.01 -7.52
C ASN A 43 0.80 -6.02 -7.66
N SER A 44 0.82 -7.10 -6.86
CA SER A 44 -0.23 -8.12 -6.86
C SER A 44 -1.58 -7.56 -6.43
N THR A 45 -1.61 -6.78 -5.35
CA THR A 45 -2.84 -6.17 -4.83
C THR A 45 -3.33 -5.06 -5.75
N ARG A 46 -2.43 -4.23 -6.29
CA ARG A 46 -2.80 -3.19 -7.26
C ARG A 46 -3.50 -3.76 -8.49
N LYS A 47 -3.05 -4.89 -9.02
CA LYS A 47 -3.75 -5.57 -10.12
C LYS A 47 -5.18 -5.97 -9.73
N LYS A 48 -5.37 -6.51 -8.52
CA LYS A 48 -6.71 -6.83 -7.98
C LYS A 48 -7.57 -5.58 -7.82
N LEU A 49 -7.01 -4.48 -7.32
CA LEU A 49 -7.71 -3.21 -7.17
C LEU A 49 -8.07 -2.58 -8.54
N GLN A 50 -7.19 -2.70 -9.52
CA GLN A 50 -7.46 -2.24 -10.88
C GLN A 50 -8.61 -3.02 -11.52
N ALA A 51 -8.74 -4.32 -11.24
CA ALA A 51 -9.88 -5.12 -11.65
C ALA A 51 -11.20 -4.70 -10.98
N CYS A 52 -11.15 -3.99 -9.84
CA CYS A 52 -12.31 -3.39 -9.19
C CYS A 52 -12.70 -2.02 -9.78
N ALA A 53 -11.92 -1.51 -10.73
CA ALA A 53 -12.12 -0.20 -11.33
C ALA A 53 -13.26 -0.21 -12.35
N ASN A 54 -14.07 0.85 -12.33
CA ASN A 54 -15.20 1.05 -13.21
C ASN A 54 -15.19 2.48 -13.76
N GLY A 55 -15.66 2.64 -14.99
CA GLY A 55 -15.83 3.94 -15.65
C GLY A 55 -15.02 4.06 -16.93
N VAL A 56 -15.48 4.92 -17.83
CA VAL A 56 -14.85 5.18 -19.14
C VAL A 56 -14.05 6.49 -19.10
N THR A 57 -14.69 7.57 -18.69
CA THR A 57 -14.06 8.91 -18.64
C THR A 57 -13.46 9.20 -17.27
N ARG A 58 -14.08 8.69 -16.21
CA ARG A 58 -13.64 8.81 -14.82
C ARG A 58 -13.62 7.43 -14.19
N ILE A 59 -12.44 6.97 -13.81
CA ILE A 59 -12.23 5.63 -13.28
C ILE A 59 -12.32 5.68 -11.76
N ASN A 60 -13.30 4.97 -11.19
CA ASN A 60 -13.51 4.82 -9.76
C ASN A 60 -13.36 3.35 -9.33
N ILE A 61 -12.91 3.12 -8.10
CA ILE A 61 -12.91 1.79 -7.52
C ILE A 61 -14.28 1.50 -6.92
N SER A 62 -14.91 0.44 -7.40
CA SER A 62 -16.20 -0.02 -6.87
C SER A 62 -16.04 -0.64 -5.47
N LYS A 63 -16.77 -0.13 -4.49
CA LYS A 63 -16.69 -0.58 -3.09
C LYS A 63 -17.06 -2.06 -2.91
N LYS A 64 -18.05 -2.58 -3.66
CA LYS A 64 -18.48 -3.99 -3.56
C LYS A 64 -17.38 -4.98 -3.98
N PRO A 65 -16.74 -4.87 -5.17
CA PRO A 65 -15.59 -5.69 -5.50
C PRO A 65 -14.40 -5.45 -4.56
N PHE A 66 -14.13 -4.21 -4.14
CA PHE A 66 -13.08 -3.89 -3.19
C PHE A 66 -13.23 -4.66 -1.86
N ALA A 67 -14.44 -4.79 -1.34
CA ALA A 67 -14.71 -5.51 -0.10
C ALA A 67 -14.43 -7.03 -0.18
N ARG A 68 -14.21 -7.57 -1.38
CA ARG A 68 -13.83 -8.99 -1.61
C ARG A 68 -12.32 -9.19 -1.73
N VAL A 69 -11.53 -8.13 -1.65
CA VAL A 69 -10.06 -8.24 -1.69
C VAL A 69 -9.61 -8.89 -0.38
N VAL A 70 -8.99 -10.06 -0.50
CA VAL A 70 -8.43 -10.77 0.64
C VAL A 70 -7.18 -10.05 1.12
N VAL A 71 -7.13 -9.76 2.41
CA VAL A 71 -5.99 -9.11 3.08
C VAL A 71 -5.42 -10.11 4.08
N PRO A 72 -4.13 -10.47 4.01
CA PRO A 72 -3.50 -11.33 4.99
C PRO A 72 -3.38 -10.62 6.35
N ILE A 73 -3.43 -11.38 7.43
CA ILE A 73 -3.40 -10.85 8.81
C ILE A 73 -2.20 -11.45 9.55
N PRO A 74 -0.95 -11.05 9.24
CA PRO A 74 0.17 -11.46 10.05
C PRO A 74 0.09 -10.82 11.44
N PRO A 75 0.74 -11.40 12.47
CA PRO A 75 0.79 -10.79 13.81
C PRO A 75 1.31 -9.35 13.77
N LEU A 76 0.80 -8.49 14.65
CA LEU A 76 1.19 -7.07 14.68
C LEU A 76 2.71 -6.82 14.74
N PRO A 77 3.52 -7.59 15.48
CA PRO A 77 4.98 -7.43 15.46
C PRO A 77 5.59 -7.68 14.07
N VAL A 78 5.04 -8.64 13.31
CA VAL A 78 5.47 -8.93 11.94
C VAL A 78 5.07 -7.78 11.00
N GLN A 79 3.85 -7.24 11.15
CA GLN A 79 3.43 -6.06 10.38
C GLN A 79 4.34 -4.87 10.65
N ALA A 80 4.70 -4.61 11.91
CA ALA A 80 5.59 -3.52 12.29
C ALA A 80 7.00 -3.69 11.68
N GLU A 81 7.54 -4.91 11.68
CA GLU A 81 8.84 -5.18 11.09
C GLU A 81 8.84 -5.01 9.56
N ILE A 82 7.78 -5.45 8.88
CA ILE A 82 7.60 -5.20 7.44
C ILE A 82 7.60 -3.71 7.15
N VAL A 83 6.83 -2.92 7.92
CA VAL A 83 6.77 -1.45 7.77
C VAL A 83 8.15 -0.83 7.99
N ARG A 84 8.85 -1.22 9.07
CA ARG A 84 10.20 -0.71 9.37
C ARG A 84 11.19 -0.93 8.22
N ILE A 85 11.18 -2.14 7.64
CA ILE A 85 12.05 -2.49 6.52
C ILE A 85 11.69 -1.64 5.29
N LEU A 86 10.41 -1.53 4.96
CA LEU A 86 9.97 -0.81 3.77
C LEU A 86 10.16 0.71 3.91
N ASP A 87 9.94 1.29 5.09
CA ASP A 87 10.24 2.70 5.38
C ASP A 87 11.74 3.00 5.22
N ALA A 88 12.62 2.10 5.68
CA ALA A 88 14.06 2.25 5.49
C ALA A 88 14.45 2.24 4.00
N PHE A 89 13.84 1.36 3.19
CA PHE A 89 14.06 1.36 1.74
C PHE A 89 13.52 2.62 1.06
N GLU A 90 12.33 3.12 1.46
CA GLU A 90 11.79 4.39 0.91
C GLU A 90 12.72 5.57 1.23
N SER A 91 13.24 5.65 2.46
CA SER A 91 14.21 6.68 2.84
C SER A 91 15.48 6.61 1.99
N LEU A 92 16.07 5.42 1.84
CA LEU A 92 17.25 5.24 1.00
C LEU A 92 17.02 5.64 -0.46
N VAL A 93 15.84 5.34 -1.01
CA VAL A 93 15.48 5.74 -2.39
C VAL A 93 15.30 7.25 -2.48
N ALA A 94 14.71 7.88 -1.46
CA ALA A 94 14.52 9.34 -1.41
C ALA A 94 15.87 10.09 -1.34
N ASP A 95 16.78 9.62 -0.51
CA ASP A 95 18.11 10.22 -0.32
C ASP A 95 18.99 10.12 -1.60
N ILE A 96 18.86 9.01 -2.34
CA ILE A 96 19.61 8.77 -3.59
C ILE A 96 19.02 9.56 -4.77
N SER A 97 17.77 10.04 -4.67
CA SER A 97 17.13 10.82 -5.75
C SER A 97 17.88 12.07 -6.16
N ALA A 98 18.85 12.52 -5.36
CA ALA A 98 19.66 13.70 -5.61
C ALA A 98 20.90 13.47 -6.48
N GLY A 99 21.28 12.22 -6.81
CA GLY A 99 22.63 12.02 -7.33
C GLY A 99 22.83 11.20 -8.62
N LEU A 100 22.23 10.04 -8.82
CA LEU A 100 22.59 9.14 -9.94
C LEU A 100 21.39 8.38 -10.52
N PRO A 101 20.89 8.75 -11.70
CA PRO A 101 19.68 8.16 -12.29
C PRO A 101 19.70 6.62 -12.47
N ALA A 102 20.85 6.06 -12.80
CA ALA A 102 20.98 4.61 -13.01
C ALA A 102 20.93 3.83 -11.68
N GLU A 103 21.54 4.35 -10.63
CA GLU A 103 21.50 3.74 -9.30
C GLU A 103 20.11 3.84 -8.69
N ILE A 104 19.42 4.96 -8.90
CA ILE A 104 18.02 5.15 -8.51
C ILE A 104 17.14 4.06 -9.14
N ALA A 105 17.31 3.79 -10.44
CA ALA A 105 16.54 2.78 -11.13
C ALA A 105 16.82 1.37 -10.58
N ALA A 106 18.07 1.05 -10.27
CA ALA A 106 18.47 -0.23 -9.67
C ALA A 106 17.88 -0.40 -8.25
N ARG A 107 18.00 0.62 -7.40
CA ARG A 107 17.44 0.62 -6.04
C ARG A 107 15.92 0.54 -6.04
N ARG A 108 15.26 1.23 -6.98
CA ARG A 108 13.81 1.15 -7.13
C ARG A 108 13.35 -0.27 -7.49
N LYS A 109 14.05 -0.95 -8.41
CA LYS A 109 13.79 -2.37 -8.73
C LYS A 109 13.98 -3.27 -7.50
N GLN A 110 15.02 -3.04 -6.72
CA GLN A 110 15.29 -3.78 -5.49
C GLN A 110 14.19 -3.56 -4.45
N TYR A 111 13.76 -2.31 -4.24
CA TYR A 111 12.64 -1.97 -3.36
C TYR A 111 11.35 -2.69 -3.80
N GLU A 112 10.99 -2.60 -5.08
CA GLU A 112 9.79 -3.25 -5.62
C GLU A 112 9.84 -4.77 -5.41
N TYR A 113 10.99 -5.39 -5.64
CA TYR A 113 11.18 -6.82 -5.40
C TYR A 113 10.96 -7.20 -3.93
N TYR A 114 11.62 -6.52 -3.00
CA TYR A 114 11.49 -6.83 -1.57
C TYR A 114 10.09 -6.51 -1.04
N ARG A 115 9.50 -5.40 -1.46
CA ARG A 115 8.11 -5.08 -1.12
C ARG A 115 7.15 -6.19 -1.54
N ASP A 116 7.25 -6.63 -2.78
CA ASP A 116 6.37 -7.67 -3.29
C ASP A 116 6.65 -9.03 -2.62
N LYS A 117 7.91 -9.33 -2.31
CA LYS A 117 8.28 -10.53 -1.57
C LYS A 117 7.78 -10.52 -0.12
N LEU A 118 7.92 -9.42 0.59
CA LEU A 118 7.46 -9.28 1.98
C LEU A 118 5.93 -9.25 2.10
N LEU A 119 5.24 -8.85 1.03
CA LEU A 119 3.78 -8.75 1.00
C LEU A 119 3.11 -9.88 0.19
N SER A 120 3.87 -10.90 -0.22
CA SER A 120 3.32 -12.13 -0.77
C SER A 120 3.15 -13.16 0.35
N PHE A 121 1.91 -13.62 0.54
CA PHE A 121 1.56 -14.61 1.56
C PHE A 121 0.95 -15.83 0.88
N GLU A 122 1.35 -17.03 1.31
CA GLU A 122 0.68 -18.27 0.94
C GLU A 122 -0.50 -18.50 1.89
N GLU A 123 -1.63 -18.95 1.34
CA GLU A 123 -2.74 -19.41 2.18
C GLU A 123 -2.28 -20.65 2.95
N LEU A 124 -2.36 -20.58 4.28
CA LEU A 124 -2.23 -21.77 5.10
C LEU A 124 -3.47 -22.63 4.79
N ALA A 125 -3.24 -23.82 4.24
CA ALA A 125 -4.29 -24.82 4.12
C ALA A 125 -4.86 -25.09 5.51
N ALA A 126 -6.18 -24.92 5.66
CA ALA A 126 -6.92 -25.20 6.88
C ALA A 126 -7.01 -26.71 7.13
#